data_f53d7e7aafc31fe74c5ae0e37beb6f1b
#
_entry.id   f53d7e7aafc31fe74c5ae0e37beb6f1b
#
_cell.length_a   1.000
_cell.length_b   1.000
_cell.length_c   1.000
_cell.angle_alpha   90.00
_cell.angle_beta   90.00
_cell.angle_gamma   90.00
#
_symmetry.space_group_name_H-M   'P 1'
#
loop_
_entity.id
_entity.type
_entity.pdbx_description
1 polymer ?
#
loop_
_entity_poly.entity_id
_entity_poly.type
_entity_poly.pdbx_seq_one_letter_code
_entity_poly.pdbx_strand_id
1 'polypeptide(L)'
;MTISELTSGGFTQVGILTTQKPHQARTRRHGVYFEGSAPIEIGVYFLAHKNKIVKFGETQGKGGLKRRITNYLCNPEKTNVAVRQALESDGTYKVYFFQVLEETITLFGVPVKKSISPRSLEQALIQEFERKTGSLPRLNPINR
;
A
#
# COMPACT_ATOMS: atom_id res chain seq x y z
N MET A 1 1.68 13.37 -9.30
CA MET A 1 0.88 12.77 -8.21
C MET A 1 1.65 12.87 -6.90
N THR A 2 1.06 13.49 -5.92
CA THR A 2 1.70 13.76 -4.64
C THR A 2 0.99 13.03 -3.50
N ILE A 3 1.69 12.86 -2.38
CA ILE A 3 1.09 12.29 -1.16
C ILE A 3 -0.09 13.15 -0.70
N SER A 4 0.04 14.47 -0.79
CA SER A 4 -1.02 15.41 -0.42
C SER A 4 -2.29 15.20 -1.26
N GLU A 5 -2.16 15.00 -2.57
CA GLU A 5 -3.31 14.70 -3.43
C GLU A 5 -4.01 13.41 -3.02
N LEU A 6 -3.24 12.37 -2.72
CA LEU A 6 -3.80 11.08 -2.32
C LEU A 6 -4.44 11.12 -0.93
N THR A 7 -3.83 11.82 0.02
CA THR A 7 -4.44 11.97 1.35
C THR A 7 -5.70 12.82 1.31
N SER A 8 -5.73 13.85 0.47
CA SER A 8 -6.96 14.62 0.22
C SER A 8 -8.06 13.76 -0.40
N GLY A 9 -7.70 12.74 -1.17
CA GLY A 9 -8.63 11.80 -1.79
C GLY A 9 -9.07 10.66 -0.88
N GLY A 10 -8.55 10.56 0.34
CA GLY A 10 -9.00 9.55 1.31
C GLY A 10 -7.96 8.57 1.81
N PHE A 11 -6.72 8.59 1.28
CA PHE A 11 -5.65 7.79 1.86
C PHE A 11 -5.26 8.31 3.24
N THR A 12 -5.03 7.40 4.17
CA THR A 12 -4.64 7.72 5.55
C THR A 12 -3.35 7.00 5.89
N GLN A 13 -2.42 7.69 6.54
CA GLN A 13 -1.23 7.02 7.06
C GLN A 13 -1.64 6.07 8.19
N VAL A 14 -1.27 4.80 8.08
CA VAL A 14 -1.66 3.77 9.04
C VAL A 14 -0.48 3.13 9.75
N GLY A 15 0.75 3.36 9.28
CA GLY A 15 1.91 2.77 9.91
C GLY A 15 3.21 3.06 9.18
N ILE A 16 4.24 2.35 9.59
CA ILE A 16 5.57 2.40 8.99
C ILE A 16 6.14 1.00 8.80
N LEU A 17 6.98 0.87 7.79
CA LEU A 17 7.83 -0.28 7.53
C LEU A 17 9.27 0.21 7.64
N THR A 18 10.06 -0.35 8.56
CA THR A 18 11.35 0.25 8.90
C THR A 18 12.42 -0.79 9.24
N THR A 19 13.68 -0.43 8.95
CA THR A 19 14.84 -1.13 9.46
C THR A 19 15.23 -0.64 10.86
N GLN A 20 14.72 0.52 11.27
CA GLN A 20 15.00 1.09 12.58
C GLN A 20 13.95 0.66 13.58
N LYS A 21 14.38 0.10 14.70
CA LYS A 21 13.44 -0.26 15.76
C LYS A 21 12.86 1.00 16.39
N PRO A 22 11.53 1.11 16.53
CA PRO A 22 10.97 2.08 17.44
C PRO A 22 11.53 1.87 18.84
N HIS A 23 11.57 2.93 19.64
CA HIS A 23 12.16 2.91 20.98
C HIS A 23 11.70 1.75 21.87
N GLN A 24 10.53 1.20 21.65
CA GLN A 24 9.95 0.10 22.45
C GLN A 24 10.06 -1.28 21.80
N ALA A 25 10.63 -1.40 20.61
CA ALA A 25 10.75 -2.69 19.94
C ALA A 25 12.00 -3.43 20.38
N ARG A 26 11.85 -4.68 20.83
CA ARG A 26 12.95 -5.42 21.46
C ARG A 26 13.72 -6.36 20.55
N THR A 27 13.14 -6.85 19.46
CA THR A 27 13.66 -8.08 18.86
C THR A 27 13.86 -8.08 17.36
N ARG A 28 13.35 -7.12 16.61
CA ARG A 28 13.45 -7.14 15.14
C ARG A 28 14.29 -6.00 14.60
N ARG A 29 15.21 -6.34 13.70
CA ARG A 29 15.97 -5.38 12.92
C ARG A 29 15.07 -4.64 11.92
N HIS A 30 14.12 -5.38 11.34
CA HIS A 30 13.06 -4.85 10.48
C HIS A 30 11.73 -5.00 11.18
N GLY A 31 10.80 -4.13 10.91
CA GLY A 31 9.49 -4.23 11.51
C GLY A 31 8.41 -3.48 10.77
N VAL A 32 7.20 -3.93 11.01
CA VAL A 32 5.97 -3.27 10.58
C VAL A 32 5.27 -2.77 11.82
N TYR A 33 4.99 -1.49 11.88
CA TYR A 33 4.35 -0.87 13.03
C TYR A 33 3.15 -0.08 12.57
N PHE A 34 1.98 -0.38 13.14
CA PHE A 34 0.73 0.30 12.82
C PHE A 34 0.31 1.21 13.98
N GLU A 35 -0.29 2.35 13.64
CA GLU A 35 -0.95 3.21 14.62
C GLU A 35 -2.31 2.60 14.92
N GLY A 36 -2.47 2.04 16.13
CA GLY A 36 -3.67 1.30 16.49
C GLY A 36 -3.75 -0.06 15.81
N SER A 37 -4.97 -0.50 15.49
CA SER A 37 -5.19 -1.76 14.80
C SER A 37 -4.84 -1.66 13.32
N ALA A 38 -4.13 -2.65 12.80
CA ALA A 38 -3.84 -2.72 11.38
C ALA A 38 -5.15 -2.91 10.59
N PRO A 39 -5.30 -2.22 9.43
CA PRO A 39 -6.47 -2.45 8.58
C PRO A 39 -6.57 -3.90 8.13
N ILE A 40 -7.76 -4.48 8.24
CA ILE A 40 -8.08 -5.83 7.78
C ILE A 40 -8.96 -5.80 6.52
N GLU A 41 -9.42 -4.62 6.13
CA GLU A 41 -10.33 -4.41 5.02
C GLU A 41 -9.60 -4.58 3.69
N ILE A 42 -10.38 -4.78 2.64
CA ILE A 42 -9.91 -4.79 1.27
C ILE A 42 -9.61 -3.36 0.84
N GLY A 43 -8.46 -3.14 0.23
CA GLY A 43 -8.09 -1.80 -0.18
C GLY A 43 -6.80 -1.72 -0.96
N VAL A 44 -6.36 -0.49 -1.14
CA VAL A 44 -5.11 -0.14 -1.82
C VAL A 44 -4.22 0.59 -0.83
N TYR A 45 -2.94 0.33 -0.90
CA TYR A 45 -1.96 1.03 -0.08
C TYR A 45 -0.85 1.60 -0.94
N PHE A 46 -0.12 2.55 -0.41
CA PHE A 46 1.15 2.93 -0.98
C PHE A 46 2.22 3.09 0.09
N LEU A 47 3.46 2.87 -0.33
CA LEU A 47 4.64 3.11 0.48
C LEU A 47 5.27 4.42 0.04
N ALA A 48 5.69 5.23 1.00
CA ALA A 48 6.35 6.49 0.73
C ALA A 48 7.68 6.57 1.47
N HIS A 49 8.70 7.02 0.75
CA HIS A 49 10.00 7.36 1.31
C HIS A 49 10.16 8.87 1.28
N LYS A 50 10.24 9.48 2.46
CA LYS A 50 10.21 10.95 2.57
C LYS A 50 8.94 11.49 1.91
N ASN A 51 9.05 12.34 0.90
CA ASN A 51 7.90 12.92 0.21
C ASN A 51 7.59 12.23 -1.13
N LYS A 52 8.15 11.04 -1.38
CA LYS A 52 7.98 10.35 -2.65
C LYS A 52 7.25 9.03 -2.48
N ILE A 53 6.30 8.78 -3.35
CA ILE A 53 5.63 7.49 -3.45
C ILE A 53 6.58 6.52 -4.13
N VAL A 54 6.84 5.38 -3.49
CA VAL A 54 7.78 4.38 -4.03
C VAL A 54 7.08 3.11 -4.52
N LYS A 55 5.87 2.83 -4.06
CA LYS A 55 5.13 1.64 -4.47
C LYS A 55 3.64 1.77 -4.17
N PHE A 56 2.81 1.30 -5.10
CA PHE A 56 1.40 0.98 -4.86
C PHE A 56 1.23 -0.53 -4.72
N GLY A 57 0.28 -0.94 -3.90
CA GLY A 57 -0.10 -2.33 -3.74
C GLY A 57 -1.57 -2.46 -3.35
N GLU A 58 -2.05 -3.70 -3.28
CA GLU A 58 -3.42 -4.00 -2.95
C GLU A 58 -3.54 -5.07 -1.88
N THR A 59 -4.69 -5.13 -1.22
CA THR A 59 -5.02 -6.18 -0.28
C THR A 59 -6.37 -6.80 -0.64
N GLN A 60 -6.40 -8.10 -0.83
CA GLN A 60 -7.63 -8.85 -1.11
C GLN A 60 -7.79 -10.08 -0.23
N GLY A 61 -6.72 -10.54 0.42
CA GLY A 61 -6.68 -11.78 1.14
C GLY A 61 -6.94 -11.67 2.63
N LYS A 62 -7.00 -12.81 3.30
CA LYS A 62 -7.05 -12.89 4.76
C LYS A 62 -5.80 -12.27 5.37
N GLY A 63 -5.97 -11.62 6.51
CA GLY A 63 -4.88 -10.95 7.21
C GLY A 63 -4.67 -9.50 6.79
N GLY A 64 -5.32 -9.07 5.72
CA GLY A 64 -5.36 -7.67 5.30
C GLY A 64 -3.99 -7.06 5.05
N LEU A 65 -3.88 -5.78 5.33
CA LEU A 65 -2.67 -5.00 5.09
C LEU A 65 -1.47 -5.50 5.90
N LYS A 66 -1.68 -5.89 7.15
CA LYS A 66 -0.58 -6.39 8.02
C LYS A 66 0.14 -7.56 7.38
N ARG A 67 -0.61 -8.56 6.90
CA ARG A 67 -0.03 -9.73 6.25
C ARG A 67 0.71 -9.35 4.98
N ARG A 68 0.11 -8.49 4.17
CA ARG A 68 0.72 -8.05 2.90
C ARG A 68 2.05 -7.33 3.13
N ILE A 69 2.07 -6.39 4.09
CA ILE A 69 3.29 -5.64 4.39
C ILE A 69 4.33 -6.54 5.08
N THR A 70 3.91 -7.43 5.98
CA THR A 70 4.83 -8.37 6.63
C THR A 70 5.52 -9.29 5.61
N ASN A 71 4.84 -9.65 4.53
CA ASN A 71 5.42 -10.46 3.46
C ASN A 71 6.65 -9.81 2.82
N TYR A 72 6.75 -8.50 2.81
CA TYR A 72 7.95 -7.84 2.31
C TYR A 72 9.19 -8.20 3.13
N LEU A 73 9.02 -8.53 4.40
CA LEU A 73 10.14 -8.84 5.31
C LEU A 73 10.54 -10.32 5.30
N CYS A 74 9.64 -11.23 4.94
CA CYS A 74 9.89 -12.65 5.12
C CYS A 74 9.61 -13.54 3.91
N ASN A 75 8.84 -13.09 2.94
CA ASN A 75 8.50 -13.90 1.76
C ASN A 75 9.62 -13.85 0.73
N PRO A 76 10.03 -14.99 0.13
CA PRO A 76 11.17 -15.04 -0.79
C PRO A 76 10.86 -14.63 -2.22
N GLU A 77 9.63 -14.30 -2.57
CA GLU A 77 9.30 -13.86 -3.92
C GLU A 77 10.09 -12.60 -4.31
N LYS A 78 10.46 -12.50 -5.59
CA LYS A 78 11.31 -11.41 -6.11
C LYS A 78 10.81 -10.02 -5.76
N THR A 79 9.51 -9.77 -5.89
CA THR A 79 8.94 -8.46 -5.61
C THR A 79 9.08 -8.07 -4.14
N ASN A 80 8.90 -9.05 -3.24
CA ASN A 80 9.06 -8.83 -1.80
C ASN A 80 10.53 -8.59 -1.43
N VAL A 81 11.43 -9.37 -2.03
CA VAL A 81 12.88 -9.21 -1.82
C VAL A 81 13.34 -7.84 -2.31
N ALA A 82 12.85 -7.38 -3.44
CA ALA A 82 13.22 -6.07 -3.98
C ALA A 82 12.82 -4.93 -3.03
N VAL A 83 11.64 -5.00 -2.44
CA VAL A 83 11.19 -4.01 -1.44
C VAL A 83 12.08 -4.07 -0.19
N ARG A 84 12.38 -5.27 0.29
CA ARG A 84 13.25 -5.46 1.47
C ARG A 84 14.65 -4.91 1.25
N GLN A 85 15.24 -5.16 0.07
CA GLN A 85 16.56 -4.63 -0.28
C GLN A 85 16.55 -3.10 -0.37
N ALA A 86 15.53 -2.53 -0.98
CA ALA A 86 15.37 -1.09 -1.05
C ALA A 86 15.20 -0.47 0.34
N LEU A 87 14.46 -1.14 1.22
CA LEU A 87 14.27 -0.71 2.60
C LEU A 87 15.60 -0.63 3.37
N GLU A 88 16.53 -1.56 3.12
CA GLU A 88 17.87 -1.52 3.74
C GLU A 88 18.60 -0.20 3.41
N SER A 89 18.44 0.31 2.20
CA SER A 89 19.05 1.58 1.80
C SER A 89 18.26 2.79 2.27
N ASP A 90 16.94 2.72 2.21
CA ASP A 90 16.06 3.85 2.48
C ASP A 90 15.72 4.02 3.98
N GLY A 91 15.75 2.94 4.73
CA GLY A 91 15.55 2.94 6.18
C GLY A 91 14.11 2.81 6.61
N THR A 92 13.21 3.63 6.10
CA THR A 92 11.81 3.66 6.53
C THR A 92 10.89 4.05 5.40
N TYR A 93 9.76 3.33 5.30
CA TYR A 93 8.64 3.70 4.44
C TYR A 93 7.41 3.98 5.30
N LYS A 94 6.73 5.07 5.03
CA LYS A 94 5.40 5.31 5.58
C LYS A 94 4.39 4.51 4.78
N VAL A 95 3.41 3.93 5.47
CA VAL A 95 2.37 3.11 4.86
C VAL A 95 1.05 3.88 4.91
N TYR A 96 0.47 4.11 3.74
CA TYR A 96 -0.83 4.76 3.58
C TYR A 96 -1.84 3.76 3.04
N PHE A 97 -3.08 3.87 3.47
CA PHE A 97 -4.13 2.92 3.12
C PHE A 97 -5.43 3.63 2.73
N PHE A 98 -6.12 3.06 1.76
CA PHE A 98 -7.45 3.46 1.32
C PHE A 98 -8.34 2.22 1.27
N GLN A 99 -9.41 2.22 2.06
CA GLN A 99 -10.39 1.13 2.04
C GLN A 99 -11.29 1.26 0.82
N VAL A 100 -11.40 0.18 0.05
CA VAL A 100 -12.36 0.12 -1.06
C VAL A 100 -13.71 -0.33 -0.50
N LEU A 101 -14.71 0.53 -0.65
CA LEU A 101 -16.05 0.29 -0.13
C LEU A 101 -16.96 -0.27 -1.21
N GLU A 102 -17.90 -1.12 -0.77
CA GLU A 102 -18.97 -1.62 -1.61
C GLU A 102 -20.14 -0.65 -1.55
N GLU A 103 -20.66 -0.27 -2.72
CA GLU A 103 -21.83 0.62 -2.84
C GLU A 103 -23.03 -0.18 -3.30
N THR A 104 -24.22 0.19 -2.82
CA THR A 104 -25.49 -0.33 -3.35
C THR A 104 -26.09 0.72 -4.25
N ILE A 105 -26.33 0.36 -5.50
CA ILE A 105 -26.99 1.21 -6.49
C ILE A 105 -28.30 0.55 -6.91
N THR A 106 -29.28 1.36 -7.33
CA THR A 106 -30.56 0.83 -7.82
C THR A 106 -30.59 0.90 -9.33
N LEU A 107 -30.74 -0.27 -9.97
CA LEU A 107 -30.92 -0.40 -11.41
C LEU A 107 -32.24 -1.09 -11.69
N PHE A 108 -33.08 -0.47 -12.51
CA PHE A 108 -34.41 -1.01 -12.86
C PHE A 108 -35.24 -1.36 -11.62
N GLY A 109 -35.15 -0.56 -10.55
CA GLY A 109 -35.83 -0.80 -9.29
C GLY A 109 -35.26 -1.92 -8.43
N VAL A 110 -34.12 -2.49 -8.82
CA VAL A 110 -33.46 -3.59 -8.12
C VAL A 110 -32.18 -3.09 -7.45
N PRO A 111 -31.97 -3.37 -6.15
CA PRO A 111 -30.70 -3.04 -5.49
C PRO A 111 -29.59 -3.95 -6.01
N VAL A 112 -28.51 -3.36 -6.46
CA VAL A 112 -27.35 -4.04 -6.99
C VAL A 112 -26.11 -3.56 -6.24
N LYS A 113 -25.30 -4.49 -5.76
CA LYS A 113 -24.03 -4.17 -5.12
C LYS A 113 -22.97 -3.89 -6.17
N LYS A 114 -22.29 -2.76 -6.02
CA LYS A 114 -21.18 -2.36 -6.89
C LYS A 114 -19.95 -2.13 -6.03
N SER A 115 -18.86 -2.76 -6.40
CA SER A 115 -17.57 -2.54 -5.75
C SER A 115 -16.50 -2.26 -6.79
N ILE A 116 -15.53 -1.42 -6.39
CA ILE A 116 -14.33 -1.19 -7.19
C ILE A 116 -13.33 -2.29 -6.82
N SER A 117 -12.78 -2.98 -7.82
CA SER A 117 -11.73 -3.95 -7.57
C SER A 117 -10.48 -3.22 -7.03
N PRO A 118 -9.89 -3.66 -5.90
CA PRO A 118 -8.65 -3.08 -5.42
C PRO A 118 -7.54 -3.14 -6.45
N ARG A 119 -7.46 -4.23 -7.20
CA ARG A 119 -6.48 -4.39 -8.27
C ARG A 119 -6.67 -3.36 -9.37
N SER A 120 -7.91 -3.12 -9.79
CA SER A 120 -8.21 -2.12 -10.82
C SER A 120 -7.82 -0.73 -10.34
N LEU A 121 -8.10 -0.39 -9.09
CA LEU A 121 -7.72 0.89 -8.52
C LEU A 121 -6.20 1.03 -8.40
N GLU A 122 -5.52 0.00 -7.93
CA GLU A 122 -4.05 -0.02 -7.88
C GLU A 122 -3.44 0.24 -9.25
N GLN A 123 -3.91 -0.48 -10.27
CA GLN A 123 -3.40 -0.32 -11.62
C GLN A 123 -3.68 1.07 -12.20
N ALA A 124 -4.85 1.61 -11.92
CA ALA A 124 -5.19 2.97 -12.35
C ALA A 124 -4.28 4.01 -11.70
N LEU A 125 -3.97 3.84 -10.42
CA LEU A 125 -3.05 4.72 -9.69
C LEU A 125 -1.63 4.64 -10.25
N ILE A 126 -1.15 3.43 -10.54
CA ILE A 126 0.17 3.22 -11.14
C ILE A 126 0.25 3.89 -12.52
N GLN A 127 -0.77 3.71 -13.34
CA GLN A 127 -0.83 4.33 -14.68
C GLN A 127 -0.86 5.85 -14.59
N GLU A 128 -1.64 6.41 -13.69
CA GLU A 128 -1.72 7.85 -13.49
C GLU A 128 -0.40 8.43 -12.96
N PHE A 129 0.25 7.70 -12.07
CA PHE A 129 1.58 8.07 -11.57
C PHE A 129 2.58 8.11 -12.73
N GLU A 130 2.61 7.07 -13.57
CA GLU A 130 3.49 7.02 -14.75
C GLU A 130 3.20 8.16 -15.72
N ARG A 131 1.92 8.44 -15.96
CA ARG A 131 1.51 9.54 -16.85
C ARG A 131 1.99 10.89 -16.36
N LYS A 132 1.90 11.14 -15.04
CA LYS A 132 2.27 12.44 -14.45
C LYS A 132 3.77 12.61 -14.25
N THR A 133 4.50 11.53 -13.95
CA THR A 133 5.91 11.61 -13.58
C THR A 133 6.87 11.11 -14.66
N GLY A 134 6.37 10.40 -15.67
CA GLY A 134 7.18 9.84 -16.74
C GLY A 134 7.75 8.45 -16.43
N SER A 135 7.55 7.92 -15.23
CA SER A 135 8.06 6.60 -14.84
C SER A 135 7.15 5.93 -13.82
N LEU A 136 7.24 4.60 -13.72
CA LEU A 136 6.56 3.85 -12.66
C LEU A 136 7.11 4.24 -11.28
N PRO A 137 6.32 4.02 -10.21
CA PRO A 137 6.90 4.09 -8.88
C PRO A 137 8.08 3.12 -8.79
N ARG A 138 9.13 3.56 -8.11
CA ARG A 138 10.44 2.90 -8.15
C ARG A 138 10.42 1.40 -7.82
N LEU A 139 9.53 0.98 -6.92
CA LEU A 139 9.43 -0.40 -6.47
C LEU A 139 8.27 -1.18 -7.09
N ASN A 140 7.50 -0.59 -7.99
CA ASN A 140 6.52 -1.34 -8.76
C ASN A 140 7.22 -2.03 -9.93
N PRO A 141 7.04 -3.36 -10.08
CA PRO A 141 7.68 -4.07 -11.17
C PRO A 141 7.10 -3.64 -12.53
N ILE A 142 7.93 -3.69 -13.55
CA ILE A 142 7.47 -3.54 -14.92
C ILE A 142 6.74 -4.83 -15.27
N ASN A 143 5.43 -4.78 -15.22
CA ASN A 143 4.57 -5.90 -15.53
C ASN A 143 3.99 -5.69 -16.92
N ARG A 144 4.63 -6.28 -17.88
CA ARG A 144 4.21 -6.17 -19.27
C ARG A 144 3.71 -7.53 -19.78
#